data_b083f6872a35c84c42f26085b7f85bcf
#
_entry.id   b083f6872a35c84c42f26085b7f85bcf
#
_cell.length_a   1.000
_cell.length_b   1.000
_cell.length_c   1.000
_cell.angle_alpha   90.00
_cell.angle_beta   90.00
_cell.angle_gamma   90.00
#
_symmetry.space_group_name_H-M   'P 1'
#
loop_
_entity.id
_entity.type
_entity.pdbx_description
1 polymer ?
#
loop_
_entity_poly.entity_id
_entity_poly.type
_entity_poly.pdbx_seq_one_letter_code
_entity_poly.pdbx_strand_id
1 'polypeptide(L)'
;MSQETIFKTVYQYSRDPVSEADMGKLLEIAEDYRKVKNHVYRRYSGIGSMGKLYPGYTVQNEMTRSGLREELGMPSVYFYLAVFEALGDIKSQWSRTKAAVEKNLRANPNLGPEERHYLRFVMKQDQCFQAILTGGETVLADRWAEAFEKVRRDLDTRRLDQYLRRQVRRHLVQPRAESAAGFSVPPKGYRYADHGLYLTMKERRQRLFIPLTDNASYTRQLYLRLYPQEGKVVISVPVEVKPRRQEGYQNEIGLALGIRCLFVTDAGKAYGERFLEYQAALSDYIRVKLPRRRRNAHNNPGKKKYTARKARLEAALHTYINGEINRMLEAERPRTVYLPRLPGTSRAGVDGRINAGVSMWQKGYVKDRLSRKCQERSIVFVEVFGKGISSQCSGCGGAGEKKEGIFFCRSCGLELPERQNTARNVLLRGRASKEREDQSEKSS
;
A
#
# COMPACT_ATOMS: atom_id res chain seq x y z
N MET A 1 -4.42 24.88 -4.24
CA MET A 1 -4.33 23.46 -3.91
C MET A 1 -4.27 22.65 -5.21
N SER A 2 -3.18 21.97 -5.50
CA SER A 2 -3.08 21.05 -6.64
C SER A 2 -4.09 19.92 -6.40
N GLN A 3 -5.06 19.75 -7.31
CA GLN A 3 -5.97 18.60 -7.25
C GLN A 3 -5.13 17.33 -7.32
N GLU A 4 -5.11 16.57 -6.24
CA GLU A 4 -4.47 15.25 -6.21
C GLU A 4 -5.09 14.38 -7.29
N THR A 5 -4.27 13.94 -8.24
CA THR A 5 -4.72 13.09 -9.34
C THR A 5 -5.06 11.70 -8.80
N ILE A 6 -6.30 11.27 -8.99
CA ILE A 6 -6.78 9.96 -8.55
C ILE A 6 -6.66 8.96 -9.71
N PHE A 7 -6.00 7.82 -9.46
CA PHE A 7 -5.91 6.74 -10.42
C PHE A 7 -6.78 5.55 -10.01
N LYS A 8 -7.54 5.04 -10.97
CA LYS A 8 -8.25 3.75 -10.88
C LYS A 8 -7.65 2.75 -11.85
N THR A 9 -7.67 1.49 -11.51
CA THR A 9 -7.34 0.41 -12.44
C THR A 9 -8.63 -0.07 -13.10
N VAL A 10 -8.68 0.03 -14.42
CA VAL A 10 -9.71 -0.57 -15.27
C VAL A 10 -9.16 -1.88 -15.82
N TYR A 11 -10.02 -2.87 -15.99
CA TYR A 11 -9.64 -4.16 -16.54
C TYR A 11 -10.33 -4.38 -17.87
N GLN A 12 -9.55 -4.76 -18.89
CA GLN A 12 -10.04 -5.25 -20.16
C GLN A 12 -9.70 -6.73 -20.30
N TYR A 13 -10.49 -7.46 -21.04
CA TYR A 13 -10.36 -8.91 -21.18
C TYR A 13 -10.27 -9.29 -22.65
N SER A 14 -9.44 -10.28 -22.98
CA SER A 14 -9.52 -10.93 -24.29
C SER A 14 -10.93 -11.49 -24.49
N ARG A 15 -11.55 -11.19 -25.63
CA ARG A 15 -12.90 -11.67 -25.99
C ARG A 15 -12.85 -13.17 -26.26
N ASP A 16 -11.89 -13.59 -27.09
CA ASP A 16 -11.72 -14.96 -27.51
C ASP A 16 -10.46 -15.55 -26.83
N PRO A 17 -10.38 -16.88 -26.68
CA PRO A 17 -9.14 -17.53 -26.25
C PRO A 17 -7.99 -17.23 -27.20
N VAL A 18 -6.88 -16.76 -26.67
CA VAL A 18 -5.63 -16.58 -27.42
C VAL A 18 -5.06 -17.95 -27.77
N SER A 19 -4.61 -18.15 -29.03
CA SER A 19 -4.03 -19.41 -29.47
C SER A 19 -2.83 -19.83 -28.59
N GLU A 20 -2.55 -21.14 -28.51
CA GLU A 20 -1.41 -21.64 -27.74
C GLU A 20 -0.08 -21.07 -28.30
N ALA A 21 0.04 -20.93 -29.60
CA ALA A 21 1.22 -20.36 -30.26
C ALA A 21 1.42 -18.88 -29.86
N ASP A 22 0.36 -18.08 -29.87
CA ASP A 22 0.42 -16.68 -29.51
C ASP A 22 0.60 -16.48 -28.00
N MET A 23 -0.06 -17.31 -27.19
CA MET A 23 0.17 -17.33 -25.75
C MET A 23 1.62 -17.70 -25.42
N GLY A 24 2.22 -18.65 -26.16
CA GLY A 24 3.65 -19.00 -26.06
C GLY A 24 4.56 -17.79 -26.29
N LYS A 25 4.29 -17.01 -27.34
CA LYS A 25 5.05 -15.77 -27.64
C LYS A 25 4.91 -14.73 -26.51
N LEU A 26 3.71 -14.56 -25.95
CA LEU A 26 3.49 -13.64 -24.82
C LEU A 26 4.22 -14.11 -23.54
N LEU A 27 4.21 -15.41 -23.28
CA LEU A 27 4.91 -15.99 -22.13
C LEU A 27 6.44 -15.86 -22.28
N GLU A 28 6.97 -15.97 -23.49
CA GLU A 28 8.39 -15.74 -23.76
C GLU A 28 8.79 -14.30 -23.43
N ILE A 29 8.02 -13.31 -23.87
CA ILE A 29 8.25 -11.90 -23.49
C ILE A 29 8.16 -11.73 -21.96
N ALA A 30 7.17 -12.33 -21.30
CA ALA A 30 7.00 -12.23 -19.86
C ALA A 30 8.18 -12.86 -19.10
N GLU A 31 8.71 -13.98 -19.57
CA GLU A 31 9.89 -14.64 -18.99
C GLU A 31 11.14 -13.78 -19.16
N ASP A 32 11.35 -13.21 -20.33
CA ASP A 32 12.50 -12.33 -20.57
C ASP A 32 12.38 -11.03 -19.76
N TYR A 33 11.17 -10.49 -19.65
CA TYR A 33 10.89 -9.36 -18.77
C TYR A 33 11.28 -9.67 -17.31
N ARG A 34 10.95 -10.86 -16.83
CA ARG A 34 11.35 -11.38 -15.52
C ARG A 34 12.87 -11.52 -15.39
N LYS A 35 13.55 -12.06 -16.43
CA LYS A 35 15.03 -12.20 -16.47
C LYS A 35 15.71 -10.84 -16.37
N VAL A 36 15.27 -9.84 -17.13
CA VAL A 36 15.79 -8.46 -17.07
C VAL A 36 15.62 -7.87 -15.67
N LYS A 37 14.42 -7.96 -15.08
CA LYS A 37 14.18 -7.46 -13.70
C LYS A 37 15.12 -8.15 -12.71
N ASN A 38 15.26 -9.47 -12.76
CA ASN A 38 16.13 -10.21 -11.85
C ASN A 38 17.62 -9.90 -12.06
N HIS A 39 18.05 -9.61 -13.29
CA HIS A 39 19.40 -9.14 -13.56
C HIS A 39 19.67 -7.78 -12.91
N VAL A 40 18.75 -6.84 -13.05
CA VAL A 40 18.83 -5.51 -12.40
C VAL A 40 18.82 -5.66 -10.88
N TYR A 41 17.98 -6.49 -10.30
CA TYR A 41 17.94 -6.72 -8.85
C TYR A 41 19.28 -7.26 -8.33
N ARG A 42 19.85 -8.27 -8.97
CA ARG A 42 21.14 -8.85 -8.55
C ARG A 42 22.27 -7.82 -8.60
N ARG A 43 22.28 -6.95 -9.61
CA ARG A 43 23.39 -6.04 -9.87
C ARG A 43 23.28 -4.74 -9.07
N TYR A 44 22.07 -4.24 -8.83
CA TYR A 44 21.86 -2.86 -8.35
C TYR A 44 21.08 -2.73 -7.03
N SER A 45 20.63 -3.81 -6.41
CA SER A 45 19.93 -3.71 -5.12
C SER A 45 20.84 -3.56 -3.90
N GLY A 46 22.13 -3.78 -4.08
CA GLY A 46 23.14 -3.71 -3.01
C GLY A 46 23.48 -2.29 -2.58
N ILE A 47 24.12 -2.18 -1.41
CA ILE A 47 24.56 -0.92 -0.80
C ILE A 47 25.46 -0.12 -1.74
N GLY A 48 26.44 -0.76 -2.39
CA GLY A 48 27.39 -0.09 -3.30
C GLY A 48 26.76 0.51 -4.56
N SER A 49 25.51 0.15 -4.88
CA SER A 49 24.82 0.66 -6.07
C SER A 49 23.84 1.79 -5.76
N MET A 50 23.68 2.21 -4.52
CA MET A 50 22.71 3.24 -4.12
C MET A 50 22.84 4.53 -4.91
N GLY A 51 24.06 5.04 -5.13
CA GLY A 51 24.31 6.28 -5.89
C GLY A 51 23.93 6.19 -7.37
N LYS A 52 23.78 4.96 -7.92
CA LYS A 52 23.35 4.76 -9.31
C LYS A 52 21.84 4.78 -9.50
N LEU A 53 21.07 4.69 -8.40
CA LEU A 53 19.60 4.60 -8.45
C LEU A 53 18.94 5.93 -8.83
N TYR A 54 19.63 7.05 -8.61
CA TYR A 54 19.15 8.39 -8.93
C TYR A 54 20.20 9.14 -9.76
N PRO A 55 19.83 9.65 -10.94
CA PRO A 55 18.51 9.64 -11.57
C PRO A 55 18.11 8.33 -12.27
N GLY A 56 18.91 7.28 -12.22
CA GLY A 56 18.64 5.97 -12.82
C GLY A 56 19.14 5.79 -14.26
N TYR A 57 19.54 6.88 -14.94
CA TYR A 57 20.13 6.81 -16.29
C TYR A 57 21.48 6.09 -16.32
N THR A 58 22.24 6.11 -15.24
CA THR A 58 23.48 5.35 -15.12
C THR A 58 23.20 3.87 -15.28
N VAL A 59 22.18 3.35 -14.59
CA VAL A 59 21.77 1.94 -14.70
C VAL A 59 21.25 1.64 -16.10
N GLN A 60 20.44 2.53 -16.69
CA GLN A 60 19.98 2.37 -18.06
C GLN A 60 21.14 2.22 -19.05
N ASN A 61 22.15 3.08 -18.96
CA ASN A 61 23.32 3.05 -19.83
C ASN A 61 24.16 1.79 -19.63
N GLU A 62 24.36 1.37 -18.37
CA GLU A 62 25.05 0.13 -18.08
C GLU A 62 24.28 -1.09 -18.63
N MET A 63 22.97 -1.10 -18.49
CA MET A 63 22.11 -2.16 -19.04
C MET A 63 22.11 -2.18 -20.59
N THR A 64 22.17 -1.02 -21.24
CA THR A 64 22.32 -0.92 -22.70
C THR A 64 23.65 -1.56 -23.17
N ARG A 65 24.73 -1.34 -22.42
CA ARG A 65 26.06 -1.90 -22.75
C ARG A 65 26.23 -3.36 -22.35
N SER A 66 25.28 -3.93 -21.59
CA SER A 66 25.41 -5.30 -21.08
C SER A 66 25.22 -6.39 -22.13
N GLY A 67 24.71 -6.06 -23.32
CA GLY A 67 24.36 -7.04 -24.36
C GLY A 67 23.13 -7.89 -24.06
N LEU A 68 22.55 -7.80 -22.85
CA LEU A 68 21.43 -8.65 -22.42
C LEU A 68 20.18 -8.49 -23.31
N ARG A 69 19.94 -7.29 -23.82
CA ARG A 69 18.79 -7.05 -24.70
C ARG A 69 18.93 -7.83 -26.02
N GLU A 70 20.11 -7.81 -26.59
CA GLU A 70 20.48 -8.48 -27.83
C GLU A 70 20.44 -10.01 -27.64
N GLU A 71 21.00 -10.50 -26.53
CA GLU A 71 20.94 -11.92 -26.14
C GLU A 71 19.50 -12.46 -26.06
N LEU A 72 18.59 -11.68 -25.47
CA LEU A 72 17.20 -12.05 -25.33
C LEU A 72 16.34 -11.78 -26.60
N GLY A 73 16.88 -11.07 -27.59
CA GLY A 73 16.12 -10.60 -28.74
C GLY A 73 14.93 -9.71 -28.36
N MET A 74 15.02 -9.02 -27.21
CA MET A 74 13.89 -8.33 -26.61
C MET A 74 13.68 -6.94 -27.22
N PRO A 75 12.44 -6.57 -27.61
CA PRO A 75 12.13 -5.21 -28.04
C PRO A 75 12.56 -4.16 -27.00
N SER A 76 13.19 -3.08 -27.46
CA SER A 76 13.72 -2.02 -26.57
C SER A 76 12.66 -1.43 -25.65
N VAL A 77 11.42 -1.32 -26.12
CA VAL A 77 10.29 -0.79 -25.35
C VAL A 77 10.00 -1.61 -24.09
N TYR A 78 10.11 -2.93 -24.15
CA TYR A 78 9.92 -3.82 -23.00
C TYR A 78 11.18 -3.90 -22.13
N PHE A 79 12.34 -3.95 -22.75
CA PHE A 79 13.62 -4.03 -22.04
C PHE A 79 13.81 -2.86 -21.09
N TYR A 80 13.71 -1.63 -21.59
CA TYR A 80 13.89 -0.45 -20.73
C TYR A 80 12.78 -0.28 -19.71
N LEU A 81 11.55 -0.65 -20.05
CA LEU A 81 10.47 -0.63 -19.06
C LEU A 81 10.74 -1.61 -17.92
N ALA A 82 11.23 -2.82 -18.20
CA ALA A 82 11.63 -3.79 -17.18
C ALA A 82 12.75 -3.27 -16.30
N VAL A 83 13.75 -2.57 -16.87
CA VAL A 83 14.83 -1.93 -16.13
C VAL A 83 14.28 -0.86 -15.19
N PHE A 84 13.45 0.05 -15.67
CA PHE A 84 12.89 1.12 -14.84
C PHE A 84 11.93 0.62 -13.76
N GLU A 85 11.13 -0.40 -14.04
CA GLU A 85 10.30 -1.04 -13.01
C GLU A 85 11.16 -1.70 -11.94
N ALA A 86 12.21 -2.39 -12.33
CA ALA A 86 13.12 -3.00 -11.36
C ALA A 86 13.82 -1.93 -10.49
N LEU A 87 14.19 -0.80 -11.05
CA LEU A 87 14.72 0.34 -10.27
C LEU A 87 13.66 0.90 -9.30
N GLY A 88 12.41 1.00 -9.72
CA GLY A 88 11.29 1.38 -8.84
C GLY A 88 11.12 0.42 -7.67
N ASP A 89 11.19 -0.88 -7.93
CA ASP A 89 11.12 -1.93 -6.89
C ASP A 89 12.29 -1.84 -5.90
N ILE A 90 13.52 -1.60 -6.38
CA ILE A 90 14.69 -1.40 -5.53
C ILE A 90 14.54 -0.14 -4.66
N LYS A 91 14.09 0.99 -5.23
CA LYS A 91 13.81 2.22 -4.47
C LYS A 91 12.76 2.00 -3.39
N SER A 92 11.68 1.29 -3.73
CA SER A 92 10.64 0.88 -2.76
C SER A 92 11.21 0.01 -1.66
N GLN A 93 12.11 -0.92 -1.98
CA GLN A 93 12.75 -1.79 -0.99
C GLN A 93 13.65 -0.99 -0.04
N TRP A 94 14.44 -0.04 -0.54
CA TRP A 94 15.22 0.87 0.29
C TRP A 94 14.36 1.71 1.22
N SER A 95 13.22 2.23 0.74
CA SER A 95 12.26 2.97 1.57
C SER A 95 11.70 2.10 2.69
N ARG A 96 11.34 0.83 2.40
CA ARG A 96 10.88 -0.12 3.42
C ARG A 96 11.98 -0.46 4.43
N THR A 97 13.22 -0.61 3.97
CA THR A 97 14.38 -0.85 4.82
C THR A 97 14.60 0.32 5.77
N LYS A 98 14.61 1.56 5.26
CA LYS A 98 14.71 2.77 6.08
C LYS A 98 13.57 2.85 7.12
N ALA A 99 12.33 2.57 6.72
CA ALA A 99 11.19 2.56 7.63
C ALA A 99 11.29 1.48 8.74
N ALA A 100 11.79 0.29 8.41
CA ALA A 100 12.02 -0.78 9.39
C ALA A 100 13.12 -0.42 10.38
N VAL A 101 14.22 0.17 9.90
CA VAL A 101 15.31 0.68 10.76
C VAL A 101 14.77 1.79 11.67
N GLU A 102 14.05 2.77 11.14
CA GLU A 102 13.44 3.85 11.93
C GLU A 102 12.53 3.32 13.05
N LYS A 103 11.73 2.28 12.77
CA LYS A 103 10.90 1.63 13.79
C LYS A 103 11.76 1.03 14.91
N ASN A 104 12.89 0.39 14.57
CA ASN A 104 13.80 -0.19 15.55
C ASN A 104 14.52 0.90 16.36
N LEU A 105 14.89 2.03 15.74
CA LEU A 105 15.50 3.16 16.45
C LEU A 105 14.57 3.72 17.52
N ARG A 106 13.27 3.85 17.20
CA ARG A 106 12.26 4.34 18.16
C ARG A 106 12.04 3.37 19.32
N ALA A 107 12.09 2.07 19.04
CA ALA A 107 11.83 1.03 20.03
C ALA A 107 13.04 0.68 20.90
N ASN A 108 14.25 1.13 20.54
CA ASN A 108 15.47 0.78 21.27
C ASN A 108 15.64 1.68 22.53
N PRO A 109 15.53 1.13 23.74
CA PRO A 109 15.67 1.91 24.98
C PRO A 109 17.10 2.37 25.24
N ASN A 110 18.10 1.69 24.64
CA ASN A 110 19.53 1.97 24.86
C ASN A 110 20.06 3.14 24.00
N LEU A 111 19.23 3.77 23.20
CA LEU A 111 19.57 4.94 22.40
C LEU A 111 19.03 6.21 23.07
N GLY A 112 19.91 7.18 23.30
CA GLY A 112 19.53 8.52 23.75
C GLY A 112 18.78 9.34 22.69
N PRO A 113 18.16 10.45 23.07
CA PRO A 113 17.48 11.33 22.12
C PRO A 113 18.40 11.87 21.01
N GLU A 114 19.61 12.28 21.36
CA GLU A 114 20.62 12.83 20.46
C GLU A 114 21.17 11.77 19.50
N GLU A 115 21.43 10.56 19.99
CA GLU A 115 21.85 9.42 19.17
C GLU A 115 20.77 9.05 18.13
N ARG A 116 19.49 9.05 18.54
CA ARG A 116 18.36 8.85 17.61
C ARG A 116 18.26 9.98 16.60
N HIS A 117 18.54 11.22 17.02
CA HIS A 117 18.52 12.38 16.14
C HIS A 117 19.62 12.25 15.07
N TYR A 118 20.85 11.93 15.46
CA TYR A 118 21.95 11.66 14.54
C TYR A 118 21.61 10.58 13.53
N LEU A 119 21.13 9.40 13.98
CA LEU A 119 20.80 8.30 13.09
C LEU A 119 19.68 8.64 12.09
N ARG A 120 18.69 9.44 12.52
CA ARG A 120 17.62 9.94 11.64
C ARG A 120 18.15 10.96 10.63
N PHE A 121 19.04 11.84 11.06
CA PHE A 121 19.67 12.81 10.16
C PHE A 121 20.42 12.08 9.05
N VAL A 122 21.27 11.11 9.40
CA VAL A 122 22.01 10.27 8.46
C VAL A 122 21.06 9.57 7.46
N MET A 123 19.99 8.95 7.95
CA MET A 123 19.05 8.24 7.09
C MET A 123 18.27 9.14 6.12
N LYS A 124 18.11 10.43 6.44
CA LYS A 124 17.45 11.40 5.55
C LYS A 124 18.36 11.91 4.44
N GLN A 125 19.67 11.95 4.67
CA GLN A 125 20.65 12.43 3.71
C GLN A 125 21.25 11.24 2.94
N ASP A 126 20.82 11.02 1.69
CA ASP A 126 21.20 9.84 0.92
C ASP A 126 22.72 9.68 0.73
N GLN A 127 23.45 10.78 0.53
CA GLN A 127 24.91 10.75 0.42
C GLN A 127 25.57 10.32 1.72
N CYS A 128 25.16 10.89 2.85
CA CYS A 128 25.63 10.55 4.18
C CYS A 128 25.31 9.08 4.51
N PHE A 129 24.08 8.66 4.25
CA PHE A 129 23.63 7.29 4.46
C PHE A 129 24.47 6.28 3.66
N GLN A 130 24.70 6.56 2.38
CA GLN A 130 25.54 5.72 1.52
C GLN A 130 26.98 5.67 2.02
N ALA A 131 27.61 6.82 2.33
CA ALA A 131 28.97 6.90 2.81
C ALA A 131 29.14 6.06 4.09
N ILE A 132 28.24 6.21 5.06
CA ILE A 132 28.27 5.42 6.29
C ILE A 132 28.14 3.92 5.98
N LEU A 133 27.21 3.52 5.11
CA LEU A 133 27.02 2.10 4.79
C LEU A 133 28.21 1.47 4.07
N THR A 134 28.90 2.22 3.21
CA THR A 134 30.08 1.76 2.46
C THR A 134 31.40 1.92 3.23
N GLY A 135 31.42 2.72 4.29
CA GLY A 135 32.63 3.06 5.02
C GLY A 135 33.45 4.17 4.34
N GLY A 136 32.83 4.91 3.41
CA GLY A 136 33.45 6.06 2.74
C GLY A 136 33.34 7.36 3.53
N GLU A 137 33.97 8.38 3.04
CA GLU A 137 33.88 9.73 3.60
C GLU A 137 32.53 10.36 3.30
N THR A 138 32.00 11.10 4.28
CA THR A 138 30.73 11.80 4.15
C THR A 138 30.98 13.17 3.53
N VAL A 139 30.62 13.31 2.26
CA VAL A 139 30.63 14.61 1.57
C VAL A 139 29.22 15.17 1.57
N LEU A 140 29.01 16.29 2.23
CA LEU A 140 27.73 16.99 2.29
C LEU A 140 27.84 18.37 1.62
N ALA A 141 26.74 18.84 1.05
CA ALA A 141 26.66 20.23 0.62
C ALA A 141 26.77 21.17 1.84
N ASP A 142 27.38 22.35 1.67
CA ASP A 142 27.73 23.28 2.75
C ASP A 142 26.60 23.55 3.73
N ARG A 143 25.38 23.73 3.23
CA ARG A 143 24.18 23.93 4.04
C ARG A 143 23.86 22.79 5.04
N TRP A 144 24.36 21.57 4.77
CA TRP A 144 24.14 20.41 5.60
C TRP A 144 25.39 20.01 6.41
N ALA A 145 26.58 20.47 5.99
CA ALA A 145 27.83 20.16 6.64
C ALA A 145 27.85 20.69 8.09
N GLU A 146 27.51 21.95 8.27
CA GLU A 146 27.43 22.58 9.60
C GLU A 146 26.38 21.89 10.49
N ALA A 147 25.19 21.59 9.95
CA ALA A 147 24.16 20.88 10.68
C ALA A 147 24.60 19.45 11.08
N PHE A 148 25.35 18.78 10.20
CA PHE A 148 25.90 17.46 10.47
C PHE A 148 26.95 17.49 11.58
N GLU A 149 27.89 18.46 11.54
CA GLU A 149 28.88 18.62 12.59
C GLU A 149 28.25 18.93 13.96
N LYS A 150 27.18 19.74 13.99
CA LYS A 150 26.43 20.00 15.21
C LYS A 150 25.74 18.76 15.77
N VAL A 151 25.16 17.94 14.92
CA VAL A 151 24.40 16.74 15.35
C VAL A 151 25.33 15.59 15.78
N ARG A 152 26.56 15.52 15.27
CA ARG A 152 27.54 14.46 15.63
C ARG A 152 28.42 14.83 16.83
N ARG A 153 28.42 16.11 17.27
CA ARG A 153 29.24 16.57 18.40
C ARG A 153 28.91 15.76 19.64
N ASP A 154 29.92 15.35 20.37
CA ASP A 154 29.83 14.61 21.63
C ASP A 154 29.20 13.21 21.55
N LEU A 155 29.07 12.66 20.33
CA LEU A 155 28.55 11.32 20.11
C LEU A 155 29.64 10.33 19.69
N ASP A 156 29.55 9.09 20.16
CA ASP A 156 30.32 7.96 19.60
C ASP A 156 29.72 7.53 18.25
N THR A 157 30.03 8.34 17.21
CA THR A 157 29.54 8.12 15.86
C THR A 157 29.98 6.76 15.30
N ARG A 158 31.18 6.27 15.67
CA ARG A 158 31.69 4.96 15.22
C ARG A 158 30.76 3.83 15.66
N ARG A 159 30.35 3.83 16.91
CA ARG A 159 29.39 2.86 17.47
C ARG A 159 28.03 2.96 16.79
N LEU A 160 27.53 4.18 16.61
CA LEU A 160 26.24 4.46 15.99
C LEU A 160 26.20 4.04 14.51
N ASP A 161 27.25 4.31 13.76
CA ASP A 161 27.40 3.90 12.37
C ASP A 161 27.45 2.38 12.21
N GLN A 162 28.19 1.70 13.09
CA GLN A 162 28.21 0.24 13.12
C GLN A 162 26.83 -0.33 13.47
N TYR A 163 26.13 0.29 14.39
CA TYR A 163 24.76 -0.09 14.72
C TYR A 163 23.85 0.08 13.50
N LEU A 164 23.89 1.22 12.81
CA LEU A 164 23.12 1.49 11.61
C LEU A 164 23.40 0.46 10.50
N ARG A 165 24.68 0.18 10.23
CA ARG A 165 25.10 -0.85 9.25
C ARG A 165 24.49 -2.21 9.57
N ARG A 166 24.49 -2.64 10.85
CA ARG A 166 23.89 -3.92 11.28
C ARG A 166 22.38 -3.91 11.08
N GLN A 167 21.70 -2.83 11.45
CA GLN A 167 20.24 -2.71 11.26
C GLN A 167 19.86 -2.73 9.78
N VAL A 168 20.57 -2.00 8.93
CA VAL A 168 20.31 -2.00 7.48
C VAL A 168 20.53 -3.40 6.90
N ARG A 169 21.63 -4.07 7.19
CA ARG A 169 21.89 -5.44 6.70
C ARG A 169 20.83 -6.43 7.15
N ARG A 170 20.29 -6.28 8.35
CA ARG A 170 19.23 -7.13 8.89
C ARG A 170 17.90 -6.98 8.13
N HIS A 171 17.60 -5.78 7.64
CA HIS A 171 16.32 -5.45 7.00
C HIS A 171 16.40 -5.34 5.48
N LEU A 172 17.62 -5.29 4.92
CA LEU A 172 17.80 -5.25 3.48
C LEU A 172 17.51 -6.62 2.88
N VAL A 173 16.43 -6.68 2.09
CA VAL A 173 16.03 -7.88 1.35
C VAL A 173 16.20 -7.60 -0.14
N GLN A 174 16.89 -8.50 -0.84
CA GLN A 174 17.02 -8.39 -2.29
C GLN A 174 15.68 -8.68 -2.97
N PRO A 175 15.15 -7.78 -3.81
CA PRO A 175 13.95 -8.06 -4.57
C PRO A 175 14.16 -9.25 -5.52
N ARG A 176 13.07 -9.98 -5.81
CA ARG A 176 13.08 -11.07 -6.78
C ARG A 176 11.73 -11.15 -7.49
N ALA A 177 11.75 -11.22 -8.81
CA ALA A 177 10.59 -11.53 -9.61
C ALA A 177 10.47 -13.05 -9.77
N GLU A 178 9.45 -13.66 -9.15
CA GLU A 178 9.25 -15.12 -9.13
C GLU A 178 8.36 -15.61 -10.27
N SER A 179 7.41 -14.78 -10.71
CA SER A 179 6.40 -15.16 -11.70
C SER A 179 6.67 -14.49 -13.05
N ALA A 180 6.50 -15.24 -14.11
CA ALA A 180 6.44 -14.77 -15.50
C ALA A 180 4.98 -14.76 -16.03
N ALA A 181 3.99 -14.59 -15.16
CA ALA A 181 2.58 -14.59 -15.52
C ALA A 181 2.09 -13.24 -16.09
N GLY A 182 2.98 -12.31 -16.40
CA GLY A 182 2.63 -11.02 -17.00
C GLY A 182 3.79 -10.05 -17.10
N PHE A 183 3.58 -8.97 -17.84
CA PHE A 183 4.55 -7.91 -18.08
C PHE A 183 3.85 -6.59 -18.38
N SER A 184 4.58 -5.49 -18.23
CA SER A 184 4.08 -4.15 -18.57
C SER A 184 4.39 -3.79 -20.01
N VAL A 185 3.48 -3.03 -20.61
CA VAL A 185 3.56 -2.57 -22.00
C VAL A 185 3.46 -1.05 -22.02
N PRO A 186 4.49 -0.32 -22.50
CA PRO A 186 4.42 1.14 -22.61
C PRO A 186 3.55 1.56 -23.81
N PRO A 187 3.11 2.82 -23.89
CA PRO A 187 2.25 3.30 -24.99
C PRO A 187 2.81 3.05 -26.38
N LYS A 188 4.14 3.06 -26.55
CA LYS A 188 4.80 2.74 -27.84
C LYS A 188 4.79 1.25 -28.19
N GLY A 189 4.48 0.36 -27.24
CA GLY A 189 4.47 -1.10 -27.41
C GLY A 189 3.14 -1.66 -27.90
N TYR A 190 2.10 -0.83 -28.04
CA TYR A 190 0.77 -1.30 -28.46
C TYR A 190 0.02 -0.28 -29.31
N ARG A 191 -1.09 -0.72 -29.92
CA ARG A 191 -2.07 0.12 -30.61
C ARG A 191 -3.45 -0.48 -30.46
N TYR A 192 -4.43 0.34 -30.09
CA TYR A 192 -5.85 -0.03 -30.16
C TYR A 192 -6.38 0.19 -31.57
N ALA A 193 -6.97 -0.84 -32.17
CA ALA A 193 -7.73 -0.77 -33.41
C ALA A 193 -8.60 -2.04 -33.52
N ASP A 194 -9.59 -2.04 -34.40
CA ASP A 194 -10.39 -3.21 -34.79
C ASP A 194 -11.02 -3.93 -33.57
N HIS A 195 -11.50 -3.19 -32.59
CA HIS A 195 -12.06 -3.70 -31.34
C HIS A 195 -11.06 -4.59 -30.54
N GLY A 196 -9.80 -4.27 -30.61
CA GLY A 196 -8.75 -5.05 -29.95
C GLY A 196 -7.45 -4.29 -29.73
N LEU A 197 -6.47 -5.02 -29.28
CA LEU A 197 -5.15 -4.54 -28.96
C LEU A 197 -4.10 -5.22 -29.82
N TYR A 198 -3.32 -4.44 -30.57
CA TYR A 198 -2.14 -4.88 -31.29
C TYR A 198 -0.90 -4.69 -30.41
N LEU A 199 -0.20 -5.76 -30.07
CA LEU A 199 1.01 -5.76 -29.25
C LEU A 199 2.25 -5.95 -30.11
N THR A 200 3.29 -5.20 -29.81
CA THR A 200 4.62 -5.41 -30.41
C THR A 200 5.19 -6.75 -29.95
N MET A 201 5.67 -7.57 -30.89
CA MET A 201 6.28 -8.87 -30.62
C MET A 201 7.80 -8.80 -30.76
N LYS A 202 8.51 -9.90 -30.49
CA LYS A 202 9.96 -10.01 -30.68
C LYS A 202 10.35 -9.92 -32.14
N GLU A 203 9.56 -10.54 -33.00
CA GLU A 203 9.78 -10.53 -34.44
C GLU A 203 9.57 -9.11 -34.98
N ARG A 204 10.52 -8.66 -35.78
CA ARG A 204 10.53 -7.31 -36.31
C ARG A 204 9.30 -7.07 -37.20
N ARG A 205 8.60 -5.95 -36.96
CA ARG A 205 7.39 -5.53 -37.69
C ARG A 205 6.15 -6.41 -37.48
N GLN A 206 6.22 -7.44 -36.64
CA GLN A 206 5.05 -8.23 -36.26
C GLN A 206 4.34 -7.66 -35.06
N ARG A 207 3.02 -7.75 -35.08
CA ARG A 207 2.16 -7.42 -33.95
C ARG A 207 1.17 -8.54 -33.74
N LEU A 208 0.97 -8.90 -32.50
CA LEU A 208 -0.07 -9.83 -32.08
C LEU A 208 -1.36 -9.06 -31.85
N PHE A 209 -2.46 -9.54 -32.44
CA PHE A 209 -3.79 -8.98 -32.24
C PHE A 209 -4.53 -9.76 -31.15
N ILE A 210 -5.08 -9.04 -30.16
CA ILE A 210 -5.94 -9.58 -29.11
C ILE A 210 -7.29 -8.86 -29.19
N PRO A 211 -8.37 -9.56 -29.64
CA PRO A 211 -9.70 -8.98 -29.62
C PRO A 211 -10.17 -8.77 -28.18
N LEU A 212 -10.81 -7.64 -27.91
CA LEU A 212 -11.23 -7.25 -26.55
C LEU A 212 -12.76 -7.34 -26.39
N THR A 213 -13.20 -7.48 -25.12
CA THR A 213 -14.62 -7.49 -24.76
C THR A 213 -15.27 -6.11 -24.78
N ASP A 214 -14.48 -5.05 -24.79
CA ASP A 214 -14.93 -3.65 -24.84
C ASP A 214 -14.15 -2.84 -25.88
N ASN A 215 -14.67 -1.68 -26.26
CA ASN A 215 -14.10 -0.80 -27.27
C ASN A 215 -13.31 0.38 -26.69
N ALA A 216 -13.08 0.39 -25.38
CA ALA A 216 -12.35 1.48 -24.75
C ALA A 216 -10.88 1.44 -25.16
N SER A 217 -10.29 2.60 -25.46
CA SER A 217 -8.90 2.76 -25.80
C SER A 217 -8.19 3.67 -24.80
N TYR A 218 -6.94 3.36 -24.52
CA TYR A 218 -6.13 4.07 -23.53
C TYR A 218 -4.75 4.38 -24.09
N THR A 219 -4.16 5.47 -23.62
CA THR A 219 -2.81 5.92 -24.04
C THR A 219 -1.78 5.82 -22.93
N ARG A 220 -2.02 4.95 -21.94
CA ARG A 220 -1.19 4.78 -20.75
C ARG A 220 -0.44 3.47 -20.75
N GLN A 221 0.52 3.30 -19.87
CA GLN A 221 1.16 2.01 -19.65
C GLN A 221 0.10 0.96 -19.25
N LEU A 222 0.14 -0.18 -19.90
CA LEU A 222 -0.70 -1.34 -19.63
C LEU A 222 0.09 -2.37 -18.82
N TYR A 223 -0.62 -3.19 -18.05
CA TYR A 223 -0.06 -4.42 -17.47
C TYR A 223 -0.88 -5.62 -17.97
N LEU A 224 -0.24 -6.53 -18.68
CA LEU A 224 -0.84 -7.76 -19.14
C LEU A 224 -0.62 -8.87 -18.13
N ARG A 225 -1.71 -9.56 -17.77
CA ARG A 225 -1.68 -10.79 -16.99
C ARG A 225 -2.13 -11.94 -17.86
N LEU A 226 -1.32 -12.98 -17.91
CA LEU A 226 -1.49 -14.13 -18.79
C LEU A 226 -2.05 -15.32 -17.99
N TYR A 227 -3.07 -15.97 -18.52
CA TYR A 227 -3.69 -17.18 -17.99
C TYR A 227 -3.61 -18.30 -19.04
N PRO A 228 -2.46 -18.98 -19.17
CA PRO A 228 -2.22 -19.91 -20.28
C PRO A 228 -3.21 -21.08 -20.32
N GLN A 229 -3.64 -21.57 -19.15
CA GLN A 229 -4.58 -22.71 -19.08
C GLN A 229 -6.00 -22.34 -19.56
N GLU A 230 -6.34 -21.05 -19.56
CA GLU A 230 -7.65 -20.54 -19.98
C GLU A 230 -7.58 -19.86 -21.37
N GLY A 231 -6.39 -19.74 -21.95
CA GLY A 231 -6.19 -18.93 -23.14
C GLY A 231 -6.50 -17.44 -22.94
N LYS A 232 -6.52 -16.97 -21.71
CA LYS A 232 -7.05 -15.64 -21.36
C LYS A 232 -5.96 -14.63 -21.08
N VAL A 233 -6.16 -13.42 -21.59
CA VAL A 233 -5.33 -12.25 -21.26
C VAL A 233 -6.19 -11.20 -20.56
N VAL A 234 -5.71 -10.71 -19.42
CA VAL A 234 -6.32 -9.62 -18.67
C VAL A 234 -5.39 -8.41 -18.72
N ILE A 235 -5.91 -7.29 -19.17
CA ILE A 235 -5.18 -6.04 -19.31
C ILE A 235 -5.61 -5.10 -18.18
N SER A 236 -4.66 -4.65 -17.36
CA SER A 236 -4.88 -3.68 -16.31
C SER A 236 -4.40 -2.31 -16.78
N VAL A 237 -5.27 -1.33 -16.75
CA VAL A 237 -5.00 0.03 -17.21
C VAL A 237 -5.17 1.02 -16.06
N PRO A 238 -4.14 1.78 -15.68
CA PRO A 238 -4.29 2.88 -14.73
C PRO A 238 -4.95 4.07 -15.43
N VAL A 239 -6.18 4.41 -15.03
CA VAL A 239 -6.95 5.51 -15.60
C VAL A 239 -7.04 6.66 -14.60
N GLU A 240 -6.80 7.86 -15.05
CA GLU A 240 -7.04 9.05 -14.27
C GLU A 240 -8.53 9.30 -14.12
N VAL A 241 -8.96 9.53 -12.89
CA VAL A 241 -10.36 9.82 -12.57
C VAL A 241 -10.45 11.23 -12.04
N LYS A 242 -11.27 12.04 -12.66
CA LYS A 242 -11.60 13.36 -12.12
C LYS A 242 -12.53 13.18 -10.92
N PRO A 243 -12.21 13.76 -9.76
CA PRO A 243 -13.12 13.75 -8.62
C PRO A 243 -14.47 14.36 -9.00
N ARG A 244 -15.54 13.69 -8.63
CA ARG A 244 -16.89 14.22 -8.86
C ARG A 244 -17.33 14.96 -7.59
N ARG A 245 -17.46 16.27 -7.68
CA ARG A 245 -18.08 17.04 -6.60
C ARG A 245 -19.57 16.65 -6.53
N GLN A 246 -20.01 16.24 -5.36
CA GLN A 246 -21.41 15.87 -5.11
C GLN A 246 -22.13 17.09 -4.55
N GLU A 247 -23.08 17.61 -5.30
CA GLU A 247 -23.96 18.68 -4.83
C GLU A 247 -24.85 18.14 -3.69
N GLY A 248 -25.05 18.94 -2.63
CA GLY A 248 -25.84 18.54 -1.46
C GLY A 248 -25.11 17.72 -0.40
N TYR A 249 -23.80 17.45 -0.54
CA TYR A 249 -22.99 16.83 0.50
C TYR A 249 -22.47 17.90 1.47
N GLN A 250 -23.18 18.09 2.59
CA GLN A 250 -22.90 19.19 3.54
C GLN A 250 -22.52 18.69 4.94
N ASN A 251 -22.94 17.49 5.31
CA ASN A 251 -22.80 16.95 6.65
C ASN A 251 -21.34 16.59 6.97
N GLU A 252 -21.01 16.64 8.24
CA GLU A 252 -19.76 16.08 8.78
C GLU A 252 -20.12 14.90 9.67
N ILE A 253 -19.49 13.76 9.43
CA ILE A 253 -19.80 12.54 10.19
C ILE A 253 -18.56 11.98 10.86
N GLY A 254 -18.72 11.53 12.11
CA GLY A 254 -17.76 10.72 12.83
C GLY A 254 -18.10 9.25 12.71
N LEU A 255 -17.11 8.40 12.48
CA LEU A 255 -17.30 6.96 12.32
C LEU A 255 -16.59 6.18 13.42
N ALA A 256 -17.30 5.25 14.05
CA ALA A 256 -16.71 4.22 14.88
C ALA A 256 -16.59 2.92 14.07
N LEU A 257 -15.37 2.37 13.99
CA LEU A 257 -15.11 1.07 13.35
C LEU A 257 -15.34 -0.09 14.32
N GLY A 258 -15.88 -1.18 13.83
CA GLY A 258 -16.08 -2.38 14.64
C GLY A 258 -15.96 -3.70 13.90
N ILE A 259 -15.84 -4.77 14.68
CA ILE A 259 -15.80 -6.15 14.17
C ILE A 259 -17.20 -6.73 13.94
N ARG A 260 -18.18 -6.37 14.79
CA ARG A 260 -19.56 -6.86 14.66
C ARG A 260 -20.32 -6.12 13.57
N CYS A 261 -20.12 -4.81 13.51
CA CYS A 261 -20.68 -3.91 12.51
C CYS A 261 -19.56 -3.05 11.95
N LEU A 262 -19.52 -2.84 10.63
CA LEU A 262 -18.39 -2.17 9.98
C LEU A 262 -18.24 -0.73 10.43
N PHE A 263 -19.35 0.06 10.39
CA PHE A 263 -19.41 1.45 10.84
C PHE A 263 -20.62 1.71 11.69
N VAL A 264 -20.44 2.58 12.69
CA VAL A 264 -21.54 3.28 13.38
C VAL A 264 -21.25 4.78 13.29
N THR A 265 -22.23 5.57 12.87
CA THR A 265 -22.12 7.03 12.76
C THR A 265 -22.35 7.69 14.13
N ASP A 266 -22.00 8.98 14.25
CA ASP A 266 -22.29 9.81 15.43
C ASP A 266 -23.80 9.98 15.69
N ALA A 267 -24.63 9.84 14.65
CA ALA A 267 -26.10 9.78 14.77
C ALA A 267 -26.62 8.41 15.25
N GLY A 268 -25.74 7.39 15.36
CA GLY A 268 -26.11 6.05 15.82
C GLY A 268 -26.51 5.08 14.70
N LYS A 269 -26.51 5.49 13.43
CA LYS A 269 -26.83 4.60 12.31
C LYS A 269 -25.72 3.58 12.08
N ALA A 270 -26.10 2.32 11.87
CA ALA A 270 -25.21 1.19 11.64
C ALA A 270 -25.12 0.81 10.16
N TYR A 271 -23.89 0.51 9.70
CA TYR A 271 -23.60 0.04 8.36
C TYR A 271 -22.68 -1.16 8.41
N GLY A 272 -23.01 -2.19 7.67
CA GLY A 272 -22.23 -3.41 7.61
C GLY A 272 -22.46 -4.36 8.78
N GLU A 273 -23.69 -4.60 9.17
CA GLU A 273 -24.07 -5.47 10.30
C GLU A 273 -23.65 -6.93 10.10
N ARG A 274 -23.57 -7.39 8.84
CA ARG A 274 -23.09 -8.74 8.50
C ARG A 274 -21.57 -8.82 8.33
N PHE A 275 -20.83 -7.77 8.67
CA PHE A 275 -19.38 -7.74 8.51
C PHE A 275 -18.69 -8.88 9.25
N LEU A 276 -19.14 -9.18 10.47
CA LEU A 276 -18.58 -10.28 11.26
C LEU A 276 -18.70 -11.63 10.56
N GLU A 277 -19.79 -11.92 9.85
CA GLU A 277 -20.00 -13.18 9.14
C GLU A 277 -18.92 -13.40 8.08
N TYR A 278 -18.68 -12.39 7.23
CA TYR A 278 -17.67 -12.44 6.17
C TYR A 278 -16.25 -12.48 6.74
N GLN A 279 -15.99 -11.68 7.79
CA GLN A 279 -14.68 -11.62 8.43
C GLN A 279 -14.37 -12.93 9.16
N ALA A 280 -15.33 -13.52 9.87
CA ALA A 280 -15.17 -14.80 10.56
C ALA A 280 -14.92 -15.94 9.56
N ALA A 281 -15.69 -16.01 8.47
CA ALA A 281 -15.50 -17.01 7.43
C ALA A 281 -14.06 -17.03 6.89
N LEU A 282 -13.48 -15.85 6.63
CA LEU A 282 -12.10 -15.72 6.17
C LEU A 282 -11.11 -16.08 7.28
N SER A 283 -11.28 -15.54 8.47
CA SER A 283 -10.37 -15.73 9.61
C SER A 283 -10.32 -17.19 10.06
N ASP A 284 -11.46 -17.85 10.17
CA ASP A 284 -11.56 -19.26 10.55
C ASP A 284 -10.95 -20.18 9.50
N TYR A 285 -11.19 -19.87 8.21
CA TYR A 285 -10.55 -20.62 7.13
C TYR A 285 -9.03 -20.53 7.18
N ILE A 286 -8.48 -19.34 7.40
CA ILE A 286 -7.04 -19.13 7.53
C ILE A 286 -6.52 -19.88 8.78
N ARG A 287 -7.17 -19.72 9.92
CA ARG A 287 -6.75 -20.32 11.20
C ARG A 287 -6.69 -21.83 11.14
N VAL A 288 -7.71 -22.48 10.61
CA VAL A 288 -7.80 -23.94 10.52
C VAL A 288 -6.83 -24.53 9.49
N LYS A 289 -6.61 -23.87 8.37
CA LYS A 289 -5.83 -24.42 7.25
C LYS A 289 -4.35 -24.04 7.29
N LEU A 290 -3.97 -22.92 7.90
CA LEU A 290 -2.59 -22.45 7.93
C LEU A 290 -1.61 -23.40 8.64
N PRO A 291 -1.93 -23.99 9.82
CA PRO A 291 -1.05 -24.95 10.49
C PRO A 291 -0.80 -26.21 9.65
N ARG A 292 -1.83 -26.71 8.96
CA ARG A 292 -1.72 -27.89 8.07
C ARG A 292 -0.82 -27.62 6.87
N ARG A 293 -0.83 -26.37 6.35
CA ARG A 293 0.02 -25.95 5.23
C ARG A 293 1.50 -25.89 5.61
N ARG A 294 1.84 -25.46 6.83
CA ARG A 294 3.24 -25.35 7.29
C ARG A 294 3.94 -26.71 7.39
N ARG A 295 3.18 -27.79 7.66
CA ARG A 295 3.73 -29.15 7.79
C ARG A 295 4.11 -29.79 6.44
N ASN A 296 3.53 -29.32 5.31
CA ASN A 296 3.64 -29.97 4.00
C ASN A 296 4.13 -28.99 2.92
N ALA A 297 5.18 -28.21 3.18
CA ALA A 297 5.53 -27.03 2.38
C ALA A 297 6.02 -27.32 0.94
N HIS A 298 6.59 -28.51 0.65
CA HIS A 298 7.34 -28.70 -0.60
C HIS A 298 6.55 -29.23 -1.80
N ASN A 299 5.49 -30.05 -1.66
CA ASN A 299 4.79 -30.64 -2.82
C ASN A 299 3.27 -30.80 -2.65
N ASN A 300 2.59 -29.84 -2.01
CA ASN A 300 1.18 -30.04 -1.67
C ASN A 300 0.22 -29.50 -2.74
N PRO A 301 -0.50 -30.38 -3.50
CA PRO A 301 -1.57 -29.97 -4.40
C PRO A 301 -2.71 -29.20 -3.71
N GLY A 302 -2.85 -29.34 -2.38
CA GLY A 302 -3.76 -28.54 -1.54
C GLY A 302 -3.43 -27.04 -1.49
N LYS A 303 -2.21 -26.61 -1.87
CA LYS A 303 -1.84 -25.19 -1.92
C LYS A 303 -2.69 -24.39 -2.92
N LYS A 304 -2.96 -24.94 -4.10
CA LYS A 304 -3.83 -24.30 -5.13
C LYS A 304 -5.26 -24.13 -4.60
N LYS A 305 -5.86 -25.20 -4.04
CA LYS A 305 -7.21 -25.16 -3.46
C LYS A 305 -7.32 -24.19 -2.29
N TYR A 306 -6.31 -24.16 -1.40
CA TYR A 306 -6.25 -23.22 -0.29
C TYR A 306 -6.24 -21.76 -0.79
N THR A 307 -5.36 -21.45 -1.71
CA THR A 307 -5.19 -20.10 -2.26
C THR A 307 -6.45 -19.62 -2.98
N ALA A 308 -7.07 -20.49 -3.80
CA ALA A 308 -8.30 -20.18 -4.51
C ALA A 308 -9.49 -19.92 -3.56
N ARG A 309 -9.67 -20.76 -2.52
CA ARG A 309 -10.75 -20.54 -1.56
C ARG A 309 -10.52 -19.32 -0.68
N LYS A 310 -9.27 -19.07 -0.25
CA LYS A 310 -8.91 -17.85 0.47
C LYS A 310 -9.23 -16.61 -0.37
N ALA A 311 -8.83 -16.58 -1.64
CA ALA A 311 -9.10 -15.48 -2.55
C ALA A 311 -10.61 -15.23 -2.74
N ARG A 312 -11.43 -16.29 -2.83
CA ARG A 312 -12.91 -16.15 -2.91
C ARG A 312 -13.49 -15.52 -1.65
N LEU A 313 -13.04 -15.94 -0.46
CA LEU A 313 -13.51 -15.38 0.81
C LEU A 313 -13.08 -13.92 0.97
N GLU A 314 -11.84 -13.59 0.60
CA GLU A 314 -11.35 -12.21 0.58
C GLU A 314 -12.15 -11.35 -0.42
N ALA A 315 -12.42 -11.84 -1.62
CA ALA A 315 -13.22 -11.13 -2.62
C ALA A 315 -14.65 -10.87 -2.15
N ALA A 316 -15.30 -11.85 -1.53
CA ALA A 316 -16.64 -11.70 -0.98
C ALA A 316 -16.67 -10.64 0.14
N LEU A 317 -15.71 -10.69 1.08
CA LEU A 317 -15.55 -9.71 2.14
C LEU A 317 -15.30 -8.30 1.58
N HIS A 318 -14.40 -8.16 0.61
CA HIS A 318 -14.11 -6.88 -0.04
C HIS A 318 -15.31 -6.32 -0.80
N THR A 319 -16.07 -7.17 -1.49
CA THR A 319 -17.30 -6.77 -2.18
C THR A 319 -18.32 -6.24 -1.18
N TYR A 320 -18.51 -6.94 -0.06
CA TYR A 320 -19.39 -6.51 1.01
C TYR A 320 -18.97 -5.17 1.61
N ILE A 321 -17.68 -5.01 1.99
CA ILE A 321 -17.13 -3.74 2.50
C ILE A 321 -17.36 -2.60 1.51
N ASN A 322 -17.10 -2.82 0.22
CA ASN A 322 -17.27 -1.80 -0.82
C ASN A 322 -18.74 -1.37 -0.97
N GLY A 323 -19.68 -2.33 -0.90
CA GLY A 323 -21.12 -2.06 -0.94
C GLY A 323 -21.56 -1.21 0.25
N GLU A 324 -21.12 -1.57 1.46
CA GLU A 324 -21.49 -0.85 2.67
C GLU A 324 -20.89 0.56 2.74
N ILE A 325 -19.64 0.75 2.28
CA ILE A 325 -19.04 2.08 2.15
C ILE A 325 -19.87 2.95 1.19
N ASN A 326 -20.25 2.42 0.02
CA ASN A 326 -21.05 3.17 -0.94
C ASN A 326 -22.42 3.53 -0.34
N ARG A 327 -23.12 2.55 0.28
CA ARG A 327 -24.42 2.74 0.94
C ARG A 327 -24.37 3.83 2.01
N MET A 328 -23.33 3.81 2.85
CA MET A 328 -23.13 4.81 3.89
C MET A 328 -22.90 6.22 3.29
N LEU A 329 -22.00 6.35 2.32
CA LEU A 329 -21.71 7.66 1.70
C LEU A 329 -22.91 8.23 0.93
N GLU A 330 -23.74 7.39 0.34
CA GLU A 330 -24.98 7.80 -0.36
C GLU A 330 -26.09 8.20 0.61
N ALA A 331 -26.22 7.48 1.74
CA ALA A 331 -27.23 7.76 2.75
C ALA A 331 -26.91 9.00 3.59
N GLU A 332 -25.65 9.13 4.04
CA GLU A 332 -25.22 10.21 4.94
C GLU A 332 -24.83 11.49 4.20
N ARG A 333 -24.48 11.43 2.93
CA ARG A 333 -24.03 12.55 2.08
C ARG A 333 -23.03 13.49 2.75
N PRO A 334 -21.90 12.96 3.28
CA PRO A 334 -21.01 13.77 4.06
C PRO A 334 -20.10 14.63 3.19
N ARG A 335 -19.87 15.89 3.61
CA ARG A 335 -18.77 16.73 3.11
C ARG A 335 -17.42 16.30 3.71
N THR A 336 -17.46 15.88 4.97
CA THR A 336 -16.26 15.44 5.71
C THR A 336 -16.55 14.15 6.47
N VAL A 337 -15.63 13.20 6.38
CA VAL A 337 -15.67 11.93 7.12
C VAL A 337 -14.47 11.86 8.05
N TYR A 338 -14.73 11.70 9.33
CA TYR A 338 -13.71 11.50 10.36
C TYR A 338 -13.63 10.03 10.76
N LEU A 339 -12.41 9.47 10.78
CA LEU A 339 -12.16 8.08 11.16
C LEU A 339 -11.07 8.00 12.24
N PRO A 340 -11.22 7.16 13.29
CA PRO A 340 -10.18 7.05 14.30
C PRO A 340 -8.97 6.29 13.77
N ARG A 341 -7.77 6.74 14.09
CA ARG A 341 -6.54 5.92 13.93
C ARG A 341 -6.62 4.74 14.87
N LEU A 342 -6.75 3.56 14.32
CA LEU A 342 -6.77 2.34 15.11
C LEU A 342 -5.34 1.96 15.53
N PRO A 343 -5.16 1.51 16.79
CA PRO A 343 -3.86 1.06 17.26
C PRO A 343 -3.34 -0.14 16.47
N GLY A 344 -2.03 -0.39 16.55
CA GLY A 344 -1.41 -1.60 16.00
C GLY A 344 -2.04 -2.88 16.57
N THR A 345 -1.77 -4.01 15.93
CA THR A 345 -2.50 -5.27 16.10
C THR A 345 -2.14 -6.11 17.32
N SER A 346 -1.04 -5.85 18.01
CA SER A 346 -0.67 -6.66 19.18
C SER A 346 -0.72 -5.84 20.46
N ARG A 347 -1.43 -6.34 21.46
CA ARG A 347 -1.41 -5.84 22.82
C ARG A 347 -0.81 -6.92 23.71
N ALA A 348 0.21 -6.57 24.48
CA ALA A 348 0.72 -7.42 25.55
C ALA A 348 -0.40 -7.71 26.58
N GLY A 349 -0.51 -8.96 27.05
CA GLY A 349 -1.51 -9.35 28.03
C GLY A 349 -2.92 -9.68 27.50
N VAL A 350 -3.13 -9.67 26.19
CA VAL A 350 -4.41 -10.07 25.57
C VAL A 350 -4.32 -11.50 25.03
N ASP A 351 -5.38 -12.28 25.21
CA ASP A 351 -5.51 -13.66 24.69
C ASP A 351 -5.09 -13.75 23.22
N GLY A 352 -4.27 -14.76 22.90
CA GLY A 352 -3.72 -14.95 21.56
C GLY A 352 -4.79 -15.14 20.49
N ARG A 353 -6.00 -15.66 20.85
CA ARG A 353 -7.13 -15.81 19.92
C ARG A 353 -7.74 -14.46 19.55
N ILE A 354 -7.89 -13.57 20.54
CA ILE A 354 -8.40 -12.20 20.33
C ILE A 354 -7.39 -11.41 19.49
N ASN A 355 -6.09 -11.50 19.81
CA ASN A 355 -5.04 -10.86 19.05
C ASN A 355 -4.99 -11.38 17.60
N ALA A 356 -5.17 -12.68 17.37
CA ALA A 356 -5.22 -13.25 16.02
C ALA A 356 -6.44 -12.75 15.24
N GLY A 357 -7.62 -12.68 15.84
CA GLY A 357 -8.83 -12.12 15.24
C GLY A 357 -8.65 -10.65 14.86
N VAL A 358 -8.09 -9.84 15.76
CA VAL A 358 -7.82 -8.42 15.52
C VAL A 358 -6.73 -8.22 14.48
N SER A 359 -5.71 -9.10 14.41
CA SER A 359 -4.64 -9.00 13.41
C SER A 359 -5.12 -9.34 11.99
N MET A 360 -6.09 -10.25 11.87
CA MET A 360 -6.70 -10.63 10.59
C MET A 360 -7.83 -9.68 10.16
N TRP A 361 -8.25 -8.77 11.02
CA TRP A 361 -9.26 -7.78 10.67
C TRP A 361 -8.76 -6.84 9.56
N GLN A 362 -9.56 -6.70 8.52
CA GLN A 362 -9.24 -5.95 7.30
C GLN A 362 -9.30 -4.42 7.49
N LYS A 363 -8.94 -3.90 8.67
CA LYS A 363 -9.01 -2.47 9.00
C LYS A 363 -8.22 -1.57 8.05
N GLY A 364 -7.07 -2.04 7.58
CA GLY A 364 -6.27 -1.32 6.58
C GLY A 364 -7.01 -1.19 5.26
N TYR A 365 -7.58 -2.29 4.76
CA TYR A 365 -8.39 -2.28 3.55
C TYR A 365 -9.61 -1.37 3.67
N VAL A 366 -10.35 -1.44 4.80
CA VAL A 366 -11.52 -0.58 5.05
C VAL A 366 -11.14 0.89 5.00
N LYS A 367 -10.06 1.28 5.70
CA LYS A 367 -9.56 2.65 5.72
C LYS A 367 -9.16 3.13 4.31
N ASP A 368 -8.30 2.36 3.64
CA ASP A 368 -7.80 2.73 2.31
C ASP A 368 -8.93 2.82 1.29
N ARG A 369 -9.91 1.93 1.40
CA ARG A 369 -11.06 1.93 0.50
C ARG A 369 -12.00 3.10 0.77
N LEU A 370 -12.29 3.40 2.04
CA LEU A 370 -13.09 4.56 2.43
C LEU A 370 -12.42 5.86 1.98
N SER A 371 -11.13 6.02 2.24
CA SER A 371 -10.35 7.20 1.80
C SER A 371 -10.44 7.40 0.29
N ARG A 372 -10.21 6.35 -0.51
CA ARG A 372 -10.33 6.42 -1.98
C ARG A 372 -11.74 6.78 -2.44
N LYS A 373 -12.78 6.22 -1.81
CA LYS A 373 -14.18 6.53 -2.13
C LYS A 373 -14.55 7.96 -1.78
N CYS A 374 -14.00 8.50 -0.70
CA CYS A 374 -14.12 9.91 -0.34
C CYS A 374 -13.44 10.80 -1.39
N GLN A 375 -12.20 10.50 -1.77
CA GLN A 375 -11.49 11.24 -2.83
C GLN A 375 -12.25 11.24 -4.15
N GLU A 376 -12.81 10.09 -4.58
CA GLU A 376 -13.61 9.97 -5.80
C GLU A 376 -14.84 10.91 -5.82
N ARG A 377 -15.38 11.26 -4.65
CA ARG A 377 -16.57 12.09 -4.47
C ARG A 377 -16.28 13.49 -3.97
N SER A 378 -15.01 13.90 -3.93
CA SER A 378 -14.55 15.18 -3.36
C SER A 378 -14.97 15.37 -1.89
N ILE A 379 -15.06 14.28 -1.13
CA ILE A 379 -15.32 14.26 0.31
C ILE A 379 -13.99 14.35 1.05
N VAL A 380 -13.90 15.24 2.03
CA VAL A 380 -12.71 15.35 2.89
C VAL A 380 -12.65 14.15 3.83
N PHE A 381 -11.51 13.45 3.85
CA PHE A 381 -11.27 12.30 4.75
C PHE A 381 -10.18 12.66 5.77
N VAL A 382 -10.50 12.56 7.05
CA VAL A 382 -9.61 12.94 8.15
C VAL A 382 -9.42 11.79 9.13
N GLU A 383 -8.18 11.45 9.44
CA GLU A 383 -7.85 10.49 10.50
C GLU A 383 -7.65 11.21 11.84
N VAL A 384 -8.42 10.81 12.84
CA VAL A 384 -8.42 11.40 14.18
C VAL A 384 -7.60 10.54 15.15
N PHE A 385 -6.91 11.18 16.09
CA PHE A 385 -6.16 10.47 17.14
C PHE A 385 -7.09 9.62 18.02
N GLY A 386 -6.84 8.31 18.07
CA GLY A 386 -7.78 7.33 18.62
C GLY A 386 -7.57 6.94 20.10
N LYS A 387 -6.48 7.39 20.76
CA LYS A 387 -6.22 7.01 22.17
C LYS A 387 -7.29 7.58 23.11
N GLY A 388 -7.90 6.72 23.94
CA GLY A 388 -8.92 7.11 24.91
C GLY A 388 -10.30 7.48 24.35
N ILE A 389 -10.48 7.47 23.03
CA ILE A 389 -11.70 7.96 22.35
C ILE A 389 -12.96 7.18 22.73
N SER A 390 -12.83 5.91 23.08
CA SER A 390 -13.98 5.06 23.44
C SER A 390 -14.30 5.04 24.93
N SER A 391 -13.44 5.60 25.79
CA SER A 391 -13.65 5.70 27.23
C SER A 391 -14.00 7.11 27.70
N GLN A 392 -13.97 8.08 26.81
CA GLN A 392 -14.34 9.47 27.04
C GLN A 392 -15.83 9.69 26.77
N CYS A 393 -16.48 10.49 27.59
CA CYS A 393 -17.86 10.90 27.37
C CYS A 393 -17.96 11.94 26.25
N SER A 394 -18.85 11.72 25.28
CA SER A 394 -19.08 12.68 24.19
C SER A 394 -19.90 13.90 24.61
N GLY A 395 -20.49 13.91 25.79
CA GLY A 395 -21.22 15.06 26.32
C GLY A 395 -20.33 15.99 27.12
N CYS A 396 -19.61 15.49 28.12
CA CYS A 396 -18.85 16.34 29.07
C CYS A 396 -17.32 16.14 28.99
N GLY A 397 -16.81 15.21 28.19
CA GLY A 397 -15.37 14.92 28.09
C GLY A 397 -14.80 14.08 29.26
N GLY A 398 -15.56 13.82 30.31
CA GLY A 398 -15.14 13.00 31.44
C GLY A 398 -14.97 11.52 31.10
N ALA A 399 -14.38 10.74 32.02
CA ALA A 399 -14.28 9.31 31.89
C ALA A 399 -15.64 8.63 32.14
N GLY A 400 -15.93 7.58 31.35
CA GLY A 400 -17.14 6.78 31.52
C GLY A 400 -16.86 5.28 31.50
N GLU A 401 -17.87 4.51 31.86
CA GLU A 401 -17.84 3.05 31.91
C GLU A 401 -18.62 2.43 30.76
N LYS A 402 -18.30 1.17 30.48
CA LYS A 402 -18.97 0.39 29.45
C LYS A 402 -19.51 -0.88 30.08
N LYS A 403 -20.79 -1.09 29.88
CA LYS A 403 -21.46 -2.31 30.31
C LYS A 403 -22.42 -2.78 29.23
N GLU A 404 -22.30 -4.04 28.79
CA GLU A 404 -23.19 -4.69 27.82
C GLU A 404 -23.41 -3.91 26.51
N GLY A 405 -22.37 -3.20 26.01
CA GLY A 405 -22.45 -2.40 24.81
C GLY A 405 -23.01 -1.00 24.97
N ILE A 406 -23.37 -0.61 26.20
CA ILE A 406 -23.79 0.74 26.58
C ILE A 406 -22.63 1.46 27.26
N PHE A 407 -22.43 2.72 26.90
CA PHE A 407 -21.53 3.65 27.56
C PHE A 407 -22.35 4.50 28.56
N PHE A 408 -21.85 4.58 29.78
CA PHE A 408 -22.44 5.37 30.83
C PHE A 408 -21.43 6.37 31.43
N CYS A 409 -21.82 7.63 31.58
CA CYS A 409 -21.00 8.68 32.19
C CYS A 409 -21.50 9.03 33.59
N ARG A 410 -20.66 8.78 34.60
CA ARG A 410 -21.01 9.12 36.00
C ARG A 410 -21.08 10.62 36.24
N SER A 411 -20.34 11.43 35.47
CA SER A 411 -20.26 12.88 35.70
C SER A 411 -21.47 13.64 35.16
N CYS A 412 -22.05 13.26 34.05
CA CYS A 412 -23.18 13.97 33.42
C CYS A 412 -24.40 13.09 33.15
N GLY A 413 -24.38 11.81 33.54
CA GLY A 413 -25.50 10.89 33.35
C GLY A 413 -25.76 10.44 31.92
N LEU A 414 -24.89 10.80 30.97
CA LEU A 414 -25.07 10.42 29.56
C LEU A 414 -25.03 8.89 29.40
N GLU A 415 -26.07 8.34 28.79
CA GLU A 415 -26.17 6.93 28.41
C GLU A 415 -26.38 6.79 26.90
N LEU A 416 -25.50 6.05 26.22
CA LEU A 416 -25.54 5.84 24.79
C LEU A 416 -24.94 4.48 24.42
N PRO A 417 -25.31 3.91 23.24
CA PRO A 417 -24.53 2.80 22.68
C PRO A 417 -23.03 3.16 22.59
N GLU A 418 -22.15 2.27 23.08
CA GLU A 418 -20.71 2.57 23.21
C GLU A 418 -20.07 3.03 21.90
N ARG A 419 -20.56 2.51 20.76
CA ARG A 419 -20.05 2.87 19.44
C ARG A 419 -20.53 4.22 18.98
N GLN A 420 -21.77 4.58 19.32
CA GLN A 420 -22.29 5.92 19.04
C GLN A 420 -21.54 6.98 19.83
N ASN A 421 -21.28 6.72 21.13
CA ASN A 421 -20.42 7.61 21.94
C ASN A 421 -19.03 7.76 21.33
N THR A 422 -18.43 6.64 20.86
CA THR A 422 -17.13 6.66 20.19
C THR A 422 -17.18 7.50 18.90
N ALA A 423 -18.18 7.32 18.06
CA ALA A 423 -18.34 8.05 16.82
C ALA A 423 -18.53 9.56 17.03
N ARG A 424 -19.32 9.95 18.05
CA ARG A 424 -19.45 11.36 18.47
C ARG A 424 -18.11 11.96 18.91
N ASN A 425 -17.32 11.23 19.68
CA ASN A 425 -15.99 11.68 20.08
C ASN A 425 -15.04 11.80 18.88
N VAL A 426 -15.16 10.93 17.87
CA VAL A 426 -14.41 11.04 16.61
C VAL A 426 -14.75 12.34 15.90
N LEU A 427 -16.04 12.66 15.75
CA LEU A 427 -16.51 13.90 15.15
C LEU A 427 -15.99 15.14 15.90
N LEU A 428 -16.14 15.18 17.22
CA LEU A 428 -15.71 16.30 18.06
C LEU A 428 -14.19 16.55 17.96
N ARG A 429 -13.39 15.49 18.07
CA ARG A 429 -11.92 15.61 17.94
C ARG A 429 -11.49 16.01 16.54
N GLY A 430 -12.21 15.53 15.52
CA GLY A 430 -11.94 15.86 14.14
C GLY A 430 -12.16 17.35 13.85
N ARG A 431 -13.26 17.90 14.33
CA ARG A 431 -13.57 19.33 14.24
C ARG A 431 -12.52 20.18 14.96
N ALA A 432 -12.19 19.82 16.22
CA ALA A 432 -11.19 20.53 16.98
C ALA A 432 -9.78 20.51 16.35
N SER A 433 -9.42 19.42 15.65
CA SER A 433 -8.14 19.36 14.93
C SER A 433 -8.13 20.28 13.71
N LYS A 434 -9.21 20.34 12.97
CA LYS A 434 -9.36 21.21 11.80
C LYS A 434 -9.32 22.68 12.16
N GLU A 435 -10.02 23.08 13.23
CA GLU A 435 -9.99 24.45 13.73
C GLU A 435 -8.58 24.92 14.11
N ARG A 436 -7.76 24.03 14.70
CA ARG A 436 -6.35 24.33 15.02
C ARG A 436 -5.47 24.50 13.78
N GLU A 437 -5.67 23.68 12.75
CA GLU A 437 -4.97 23.79 11.48
C GLU A 437 -5.33 25.11 10.78
N ASP A 438 -6.62 25.45 10.70
CA ASP A 438 -7.12 26.69 10.09
C ASP A 438 -6.59 27.96 10.86
N GLN A 439 -6.43 27.87 12.17
CA GLN A 439 -5.85 28.96 12.99
C GLN A 439 -4.34 29.09 12.77
N SER A 440 -3.61 27.99 12.62
CA SER A 440 -2.17 28.02 12.36
C SER A 440 -1.83 28.57 10.97
N GLU A 441 -2.66 28.27 9.97
CA GLU A 441 -2.50 28.81 8.60
C GLU A 441 -2.82 30.32 8.52
N LYS A 442 -3.70 30.85 9.39
CA LYS A 442 -4.01 32.28 9.46
C LYS A 442 -2.96 33.10 10.24
N SER A 443 -2.10 32.42 10.98
CA SER A 443 -1.05 33.04 11.82
C SER A 443 0.33 32.97 11.17
N SER A 444 0.46 32.31 10.00
CA SER A 444 1.66 32.21 9.17
C SER A 444 1.51 33.07 7.92
#